data_fb56940d0770001d80b6e7cf83db8cc0
#
_entry.id   fb56940d0770001d80b6e7cf83db8cc0
#
_cell.length_a   1.000
_cell.length_b   1.000
_cell.length_c   1.000
_cell.angle_alpha   90.00
_cell.angle_beta   90.00
_cell.angle_gamma   90.00
#
_symmetry.space_group_name_H-M   'P 1'
#
loop_
_entity.id
_entity.type
_entity.pdbx_description
1 polymer ?
#
loop_
_entity_poly.entity_id
_entity_poly.type
_entity_poly.pdbx_seq_one_letter_code
_entity_poly.pdbx_strand_id
1 'polypeptide(L)'
;MSKSSHPFLIATAALALLVGTTAALAEEASTKKDLNEYQCKDVMRLSGSEREVSLALVHGYRLGKMGTTEFDVEVLSNLTDRFIDYCLDNPNDNALAAFEKLGK
;
A
#
# COMPACT_ATOMS: atom_id res chain seq x y z
N MET A 1 -41.13 -19.86 39.60
CA MET A 1 -40.86 -18.47 39.85
C MET A 1 -39.48 -18.06 39.39
N SER A 2 -38.48 -18.50 40.04
CA SER A 2 -37.13 -18.12 39.70
C SER A 2 -36.67 -18.69 38.36
N LYS A 3 -37.33 -19.64 37.85
CA LYS A 3 -36.95 -20.32 36.63
C LYS A 3 -37.03 -19.46 35.40
N SER A 4 -37.92 -18.53 35.37
CA SER A 4 -38.17 -17.72 34.21
C SER A 4 -37.05 -16.72 33.88
N SER A 5 -36.25 -16.37 34.88
CA SER A 5 -35.20 -15.38 34.67
C SER A 5 -33.95 -15.94 34.04
N HIS A 6 -33.75 -17.24 34.12
CA HIS A 6 -32.54 -17.86 33.62
C HIS A 6 -32.40 -17.81 32.11
N PRO A 7 -33.43 -18.04 31.32
CA PRO A 7 -33.31 -18.05 29.88
C PRO A 7 -32.87 -16.71 29.26
N PHE A 8 -33.21 -15.62 29.91
CA PHE A 8 -32.86 -14.31 29.39
C PHE A 8 -31.37 -14.08 29.29
N LEU A 9 -30.66 -14.50 30.30
CA LEU A 9 -29.22 -14.28 30.37
C LEU A 9 -28.46 -14.99 29.24
N ILE A 10 -28.96 -16.16 28.88
CA ILE A 10 -28.31 -16.95 27.84
C ILE A 10 -28.45 -16.29 26.50
N ALA A 11 -29.61 -15.75 26.19
CA ALA A 11 -29.85 -15.11 24.92
C ALA A 11 -28.98 -13.86 24.73
N THR A 12 -28.78 -13.12 25.79
CA THR A 12 -27.99 -11.90 25.74
C THR A 12 -26.53 -12.20 25.42
N ALA A 13 -25.99 -13.24 26.00
CA ALA A 13 -24.60 -13.60 25.76
C ALA A 13 -24.34 -14.01 24.30
N ALA A 14 -25.29 -14.69 23.70
CA ALA A 14 -25.17 -15.11 22.32
C ALA A 14 -25.06 -13.92 21.35
N LEU A 15 -25.81 -12.88 21.60
CA LEU A 15 -25.77 -11.69 20.77
C LEU A 15 -24.42 -10.98 20.81
N ALA A 16 -23.83 -10.90 21.97
CA ALA A 16 -22.55 -10.25 22.14
C ALA A 16 -21.44 -10.94 21.31
N LEU A 17 -21.47 -12.26 21.25
CA LEU A 17 -20.49 -13.02 20.50
C LEU A 17 -20.56 -12.74 18.99
N LEU A 18 -21.76 -12.62 18.46
CA LEU A 18 -21.93 -12.34 17.04
C LEU A 18 -21.36 -11.00 16.64
N VAL A 19 -21.54 -9.98 17.44
CA VAL A 19 -21.01 -8.66 17.16
C VAL A 19 -19.49 -8.67 17.12
N GLY A 20 -18.86 -9.33 18.07
CA GLY A 20 -17.40 -9.43 18.12
C GLY A 20 -16.81 -10.13 16.90
N THR A 21 -17.45 -11.20 16.45
CA THR A 21 -16.98 -11.94 15.29
C THR A 21 -17.03 -11.10 14.01
N THR A 22 -18.07 -10.32 13.83
CA THR A 22 -18.23 -9.46 12.65
C THR A 22 -17.14 -8.40 12.60
N ALA A 23 -16.83 -7.76 13.72
CA ALA A 23 -15.79 -6.75 13.78
C ALA A 23 -14.41 -7.31 13.43
N ALA A 24 -14.09 -8.50 13.91
CA ALA A 24 -12.80 -9.14 13.61
C ALA A 24 -12.63 -9.42 12.12
N LEU A 25 -13.68 -9.87 11.44
CA LEU A 25 -13.62 -10.14 10.01
C LEU A 25 -13.42 -8.85 9.20
N ALA A 26 -13.99 -7.75 9.61
CA ALA A 26 -13.84 -6.48 8.91
C ALA A 26 -12.40 -5.96 8.95
N GLU A 27 -11.65 -6.28 9.99
CA GLU A 27 -10.28 -5.84 10.14
C GLU A 27 -9.27 -6.63 9.30
N GLU A 28 -9.69 -7.75 8.74
CA GLU A 28 -8.83 -8.59 7.93
C GLU A 28 -8.87 -8.25 6.44
N ALA A 29 -9.19 -7.01 6.12
CA ALA A 29 -9.19 -6.55 4.74
C ALA A 29 -7.79 -6.69 4.13
N SER A 30 -7.75 -6.97 2.84
CA SER A 30 -6.50 -7.19 2.13
C SER A 30 -5.53 -6.02 2.25
N THR A 31 -4.26 -6.34 2.52
CA THR A 31 -3.17 -5.38 2.51
C THR A 31 -2.39 -5.40 1.20
N LYS A 32 -2.85 -6.18 0.24
CA LYS A 32 -2.18 -6.28 -1.07
C LYS A 32 -2.28 -4.97 -1.83
N LYS A 33 -1.20 -4.60 -2.48
CA LYS A 33 -1.10 -3.41 -3.32
C LYS A 33 -0.59 -3.81 -4.70
N ASP A 34 -0.96 -3.04 -5.70
CA ASP A 34 -0.48 -3.24 -7.06
C ASP A 34 0.32 -2.01 -7.48
N LEU A 35 1.56 -2.22 -7.84
CA LEU A 35 2.46 -1.14 -8.25
C LEU A 35 1.92 -0.36 -9.46
N ASN A 36 1.21 -1.04 -10.36
CA ASN A 36 0.62 -0.39 -11.53
C ASN A 36 -0.48 0.61 -11.18
N GLU A 37 -1.07 0.49 -10.00
CA GLU A 37 -2.15 1.36 -9.58
C GLU A 37 -1.68 2.59 -8.82
N TYR A 38 -0.39 2.66 -8.48
CA TYR A 38 0.15 3.81 -7.77
C TYR A 38 0.18 5.03 -8.67
N GLN A 39 -0.33 6.12 -8.14
CA GLN A 39 -0.17 7.44 -8.74
C GLN A 39 0.99 8.17 -8.07
N CYS A 40 1.50 9.19 -8.73
CA CYS A 40 2.56 10.03 -8.18
C CYS A 40 2.23 10.50 -6.75
N LYS A 41 1.01 10.96 -6.53
CA LYS A 41 0.58 11.43 -5.20
C LYS A 41 0.64 10.34 -4.14
N ASP A 42 0.42 9.10 -4.51
CA ASP A 42 0.47 7.99 -3.56
C ASP A 42 1.88 7.78 -3.03
N VAL A 43 2.87 7.87 -3.89
CA VAL A 43 4.28 7.79 -3.49
C VAL A 43 4.68 9.01 -2.67
N MET A 44 4.24 10.20 -3.09
CA MET A 44 4.60 11.45 -2.41
C MET A 44 4.01 11.57 -1.02
N ARG A 45 2.89 10.92 -0.74
CA ARG A 45 2.27 10.88 0.59
C ARG A 45 3.04 10.03 1.59
N LEU A 46 3.79 9.06 1.09
CA LEU A 46 4.59 8.20 1.95
C LEU A 46 5.76 8.98 2.52
N SER A 47 6.27 8.56 3.66
CA SER A 47 7.41 9.19 4.31
C SER A 47 8.32 8.14 4.91
N GLY A 48 9.57 8.52 5.14
CA GLY A 48 10.55 7.64 5.76
C GLY A 48 10.73 6.34 4.99
N SER A 49 10.76 5.23 5.72
CA SER A 49 11.03 3.91 5.15
C SER A 49 9.97 3.47 4.13
N GLU A 50 8.73 3.88 4.29
CA GLU A 50 7.68 3.50 3.34
C GLU A 50 7.94 4.08 1.96
N ARG A 51 8.38 5.34 1.90
CA ARG A 51 8.76 5.95 0.63
C ARG A 51 9.97 5.27 0.02
N GLU A 52 10.96 4.97 0.84
CA GLU A 52 12.17 4.28 0.38
C GLU A 52 11.85 2.92 -0.23
N VAL A 53 10.97 2.14 0.41
CA VAL A 53 10.53 0.85 -0.13
C VAL A 53 9.83 1.03 -1.47
N SER A 54 8.94 2.01 -1.58
CA SER A 54 8.23 2.28 -2.84
C SER A 54 9.18 2.68 -3.96
N LEU A 55 10.16 3.51 -3.66
CA LEU A 55 11.19 3.89 -4.63
C LEU A 55 12.03 2.70 -5.06
N ALA A 56 12.41 1.84 -4.11
CA ALA A 56 13.14 0.62 -4.42
C ALA A 56 12.34 -0.30 -5.33
N LEU A 57 11.02 -0.40 -5.11
CA LEU A 57 10.16 -1.22 -5.96
C LEU A 57 10.14 -0.73 -7.41
N VAL A 58 10.00 0.57 -7.63
CA VAL A 58 9.98 1.09 -9.01
C VAL A 58 11.34 0.95 -9.69
N HIS A 59 12.44 1.14 -8.97
CA HIS A 59 13.78 0.88 -9.51
C HIS A 59 13.96 -0.58 -9.88
N GLY A 60 13.60 -1.48 -8.96
CA GLY A 60 13.72 -2.92 -9.20
C GLY A 60 12.86 -3.39 -10.37
N TYR A 61 11.65 -2.87 -10.48
CA TYR A 61 10.78 -3.17 -11.62
C TYR A 61 11.43 -2.75 -12.95
N ARG A 62 12.00 -1.55 -12.98
CA ARG A 62 12.67 -1.05 -14.18
C ARG A 62 13.85 -1.92 -14.57
N LEU A 63 14.71 -2.26 -13.61
CA LEU A 63 15.85 -3.14 -13.88
C LEU A 63 15.39 -4.51 -14.39
N GLY A 64 14.34 -5.05 -13.81
CA GLY A 64 13.76 -6.32 -14.26
C GLY A 64 13.28 -6.26 -15.71
N LYS A 65 12.63 -5.18 -16.09
CA LYS A 65 12.18 -4.97 -17.48
C LYS A 65 13.35 -4.83 -18.43
N MET A 66 14.44 -4.25 -17.99
CA MET A 66 15.67 -4.15 -18.78
C MET A 66 16.45 -5.46 -18.84
N GLY A 67 16.07 -6.44 -18.04
CA GLY A 67 16.75 -7.74 -18.01
C GLY A 67 18.12 -7.70 -17.37
N THR A 68 18.36 -6.79 -16.44
CA THR A 68 19.64 -6.63 -15.78
C THR A 68 19.50 -6.54 -14.28
N THR A 69 20.54 -6.93 -13.56
CA THR A 69 20.67 -6.71 -12.13
C THR A 69 21.75 -5.69 -11.80
N GLU A 70 22.44 -5.19 -12.81
CA GLU A 70 23.49 -4.20 -12.64
C GLU A 70 22.90 -2.80 -12.61
N PHE A 71 23.40 -1.98 -11.71
CA PHE A 71 22.94 -0.60 -11.59
C PHE A 71 24.09 0.32 -11.16
N ASP A 72 23.95 1.58 -11.52
CA ASP A 72 24.86 2.65 -11.11
C ASP A 72 24.17 3.49 -10.04
N VAL A 73 24.81 3.66 -8.90
CA VAL A 73 24.22 4.37 -7.74
C VAL A 73 23.92 5.83 -8.10
N GLU A 74 24.80 6.50 -8.84
CA GLU A 74 24.56 7.88 -9.24
C GLU A 74 23.36 8.01 -10.19
N VAL A 75 23.26 7.08 -11.14
CA VAL A 75 22.13 7.06 -12.07
C VAL A 75 20.82 6.86 -11.31
N LEU A 76 20.79 5.92 -10.35
CA LEU A 76 19.59 5.70 -9.53
C LEU A 76 19.23 6.95 -8.73
N SER A 77 20.21 7.58 -8.12
CA SER A 77 19.99 8.79 -7.33
C SER A 77 19.42 9.93 -8.17
N ASN A 78 20.01 10.18 -9.32
CA ASN A 78 19.55 11.22 -10.24
C ASN A 78 18.15 10.94 -10.77
N LEU A 79 17.86 9.68 -11.08
CA LEU A 79 16.54 9.28 -11.55
C LEU A 79 15.49 9.46 -10.45
N THR A 80 15.84 9.12 -9.22
CA THR A 80 14.97 9.31 -8.07
C THR A 80 14.62 10.79 -7.89
N ASP A 81 15.60 11.66 -7.93
CA ASP A 81 15.38 13.11 -7.78
C ASP A 81 14.46 13.65 -8.86
N ARG A 82 14.70 13.27 -10.10
CA ARG A 82 13.85 13.70 -11.22
C ARG A 82 12.43 13.14 -11.10
N PHE A 83 12.30 11.92 -10.61
CA PHE A 83 11.00 11.30 -10.40
C PHE A 83 10.21 12.06 -9.33
N ILE A 84 10.84 12.39 -8.21
CA ILE A 84 10.20 13.16 -7.14
C ILE A 84 9.74 14.52 -7.66
N ASP A 85 10.62 15.24 -8.34
CA ASP A 85 10.28 16.54 -8.91
C ASP A 85 9.11 16.44 -9.88
N TYR A 86 9.14 15.45 -10.75
CA TYR A 86 8.05 15.23 -11.70
C TYR A 86 6.73 14.94 -10.99
N CYS A 87 6.76 14.06 -9.99
CA CYS A 87 5.56 13.67 -9.28
C CYS A 87 4.94 14.80 -8.47
N LEU A 88 5.75 15.71 -7.96
CA LEU A 88 5.25 16.88 -7.26
C LEU A 88 4.43 17.79 -8.19
N ASP A 89 4.85 17.88 -9.46
CA ASP A 89 4.15 18.68 -10.46
C ASP A 89 2.99 17.91 -11.14
N ASN A 90 3.02 16.60 -11.10
CA ASN A 90 2.06 15.73 -11.80
C ASN A 90 1.48 14.67 -10.87
N PRO A 91 0.75 15.09 -9.82
CA PRO A 91 0.33 14.17 -8.76
C PRO A 91 -0.62 13.06 -9.20
N ASN A 92 -1.36 13.26 -10.28
CA ASN A 92 -2.34 12.28 -10.75
C ASN A 92 -1.80 11.33 -11.82
N ASP A 93 -0.55 11.50 -12.23
CA ASP A 93 0.05 10.60 -13.21
C ASP A 93 0.34 9.24 -12.57
N ASN A 94 0.32 8.20 -13.40
CA ASN A 94 0.72 6.86 -12.97
C ASN A 94 2.20 6.86 -12.62
N ALA A 95 2.52 6.43 -11.40
CA ALA A 95 3.89 6.51 -10.89
C ALA A 95 4.86 5.66 -11.71
N LEU A 96 4.46 4.43 -12.03
CA LEU A 96 5.34 3.52 -12.76
C LEU A 96 5.60 4.01 -14.18
N ALA A 97 4.56 4.49 -14.86
CA ALA A 97 4.71 5.05 -16.21
C ALA A 97 5.60 6.29 -16.22
N ALA A 98 5.45 7.16 -15.22
CA ALA A 98 6.29 8.34 -15.08
C ALA A 98 7.75 7.94 -14.87
N PHE A 99 8.00 6.97 -14.01
CA PHE A 99 9.34 6.49 -13.73
C PHE A 99 10.02 5.92 -14.98
N GLU A 100 9.30 5.12 -15.74
CA GLU A 100 9.82 4.54 -16.98
C GLU A 100 10.15 5.61 -18.02
N LYS A 101 9.26 6.60 -18.14
CA LYS A 101 9.46 7.71 -19.07
C LYS A 101 10.73 8.49 -18.73
N LEU A 102 10.98 8.75 -17.47
CA LEU A 102 12.13 9.52 -17.02
C LEU A 102 13.44 8.71 -17.12
N GLY A 103 13.33 7.40 -17.06
CA GLY A 103 14.49 6.51 -17.10
C GLY A 103 15.06 6.22 -18.48
N LYS A 104 14.45 6.74 -19.54
CA LYS A 104 14.92 6.53 -20.91
C LYS A 104 16.12 7.39 -21.26
#